data_6fba450985f148bdc8b8c87112add56c
#
_entry.id   6fba450985f148bdc8b8c87112add56c
#
_cell.length_a   1.000
_cell.length_b   1.000
_cell.length_c   1.000
_cell.angle_alpha   90.00
_cell.angle_beta   90.00
_cell.angle_gamma   90.00
#
_symmetry.space_group_name_H-M   'P 1'
#
loop_
_entity.id
_entity.type
_entity.pdbx_description
1 polymer ?
#
loop_
_entity_poly.entity_id
_entity_poly.type
_entity_poly.pdbx_seq_one_letter_code
_entity_poly.pdbx_strand_id
1 'polypeptide(L)'
;MNSLDEITIIYKKSQNQKDEIENENGIKLFGEEFVKNNKLNCKIICQGKELELIEYIDIKNIELNKNKALEIKLKGIKKITNMSGIFCKCPSLLSLPDINQIDTSNITNMKDMFSECTSLISLPDISNWNLSNVTRIDGLFACFDSLLSLPDISKLDTSNVENMKELFYQSSLLTSLPDI
;
A
#
# COMPACT_ATOMS: atom_id res chain seq x y z
N MET A 1 1.00 -22.05 -6.80
CA MET A 1 0.37 -20.98 -7.62
C MET A 1 1.45 -20.10 -8.15
N ASN A 2 1.40 -19.65 -9.41
CA ASN A 2 2.36 -18.64 -9.89
C ASN A 2 2.01 -17.31 -9.22
N SER A 3 2.85 -16.84 -8.31
CA SER A 3 2.68 -15.50 -7.72
C SER A 3 2.78 -14.43 -8.81
N LEU A 4 2.01 -13.35 -8.67
CA LEU A 4 2.06 -12.23 -9.61
C LEU A 4 3.41 -11.51 -9.47
N ASP A 5 3.98 -11.03 -10.59
CA ASP A 5 5.12 -10.10 -10.60
C ASP A 5 4.68 -8.64 -10.73
N GLU A 6 3.37 -8.41 -10.79
CA GLU A 6 2.76 -7.09 -10.84
C GLU A 6 1.46 -7.06 -10.05
N ILE A 7 1.14 -5.91 -9.45
CA ILE A 7 -0.15 -5.62 -8.84
C ILE A 7 -0.78 -4.36 -9.41
N THR A 8 -2.10 -4.34 -9.45
CA THR A 8 -2.91 -3.17 -9.80
C THR A 8 -3.16 -2.31 -8.58
N ILE A 9 -2.99 -1.01 -8.73
CA ILE A 9 -3.18 -0.01 -7.68
C ILE A 9 -4.09 1.08 -8.23
N ILE A 10 -5.11 1.44 -7.47
CA ILE A 10 -6.10 2.43 -7.88
C ILE A 10 -6.05 3.62 -6.93
N TYR A 11 -5.91 4.81 -7.49
CA TYR A 11 -5.91 6.07 -6.77
C TYR A 11 -7.11 6.92 -7.20
N LYS A 12 -7.74 7.60 -6.25
CA LYS A 12 -8.75 8.63 -6.59
C LYS A 12 -8.06 9.93 -6.96
N LYS A 13 -8.68 10.72 -7.84
CA LYS A 13 -8.33 12.13 -8.00
C LYS A 13 -8.95 12.90 -6.85
N SER A 14 -8.17 13.68 -6.09
CA SER A 14 -8.72 14.59 -5.10
C SER A 14 -9.70 15.56 -5.75
N GLN A 15 -10.88 15.74 -5.14
CA GLN A 15 -11.89 16.70 -5.62
C GLN A 15 -11.78 18.06 -4.92
N ASN A 16 -11.00 18.16 -3.85
CA ASN A 16 -10.87 19.37 -3.05
C ASN A 16 -9.44 19.89 -3.06
N GLN A 17 -9.28 21.14 -3.47
CA GLN A 17 -8.03 21.89 -3.35
C GLN A 17 -7.55 22.07 -1.89
N LYS A 18 -8.31 21.61 -0.88
CA LYS A 18 -7.96 21.70 0.54
C LYS A 18 -7.28 20.45 1.11
N ASP A 19 -7.31 19.33 0.41
CA ASP A 19 -6.57 18.11 0.78
C ASP A 19 -5.09 18.20 0.30
N GLU A 20 -4.56 19.42 0.24
CA GLU A 20 -3.24 19.81 -0.25
C GLU A 20 -2.07 19.38 0.65
N ILE A 21 -1.98 18.09 0.94
CA ILE A 21 -0.68 17.44 1.14
C ILE A 21 -0.18 16.85 -0.20
N GLU A 22 -1.01 16.86 -1.23
CA GLU A 22 -0.57 16.61 -2.59
C GLU A 22 0.11 17.89 -3.09
N ASN A 23 1.43 17.85 -3.28
CA ASN A 23 2.18 18.92 -3.94
C ASN A 23 1.39 19.38 -5.17
N GLU A 24 1.44 20.66 -5.53
CA GLU A 24 0.73 21.30 -6.65
C GLU A 24 0.78 20.52 -7.99
N ASN A 25 1.47 19.39 -8.03
CA ASN A 25 1.91 18.69 -9.23
C ASN A 25 1.44 17.25 -9.38
N GLY A 26 0.66 16.63 -8.49
CA GLY A 26 0.25 15.26 -8.79
C GLY A 26 -0.24 14.39 -7.64
N ILE A 27 -0.49 13.12 -7.96
CA ILE A 27 -0.90 12.08 -7.00
C ILE A 27 0.34 11.42 -6.41
N LYS A 28 0.39 11.30 -5.08
CA LYS A 28 1.39 10.49 -4.39
C LYS A 28 1.08 9.00 -4.56
N LEU A 29 1.99 8.29 -5.19
CA LEU A 29 1.85 6.87 -5.50
C LEU A 29 2.45 5.98 -4.41
N PHE A 30 3.63 6.33 -3.93
CA PHE A 30 4.39 5.51 -2.97
C PHE A 30 5.07 6.38 -1.92
N GLY A 31 5.37 5.77 -0.78
CA GLY A 31 6.19 6.42 0.24
C GLY A 31 7.66 6.52 -0.18
N GLU A 32 8.33 7.57 0.29
CA GLU A 32 9.73 7.88 -0.02
C GLU A 32 10.68 6.72 0.30
N GLU A 33 10.51 6.10 1.48
CA GLU A 33 11.35 4.99 1.91
C GLU A 33 11.24 3.79 0.96
N PHE A 34 10.03 3.46 0.53
CA PHE A 34 9.81 2.37 -0.41
C PHE A 34 10.48 2.64 -1.76
N VAL A 35 10.31 3.84 -2.31
CA VAL A 35 10.92 4.23 -3.58
C VAL A 35 12.45 4.16 -3.48
N LYS A 36 13.03 4.70 -2.42
CA LYS A 36 14.48 4.66 -2.18
C LYS A 36 15.03 3.23 -2.16
N ASN A 37 14.32 2.32 -1.49
CA ASN A 37 14.77 0.94 -1.30
C ASN A 37 14.57 0.06 -2.54
N ASN A 38 13.58 0.37 -3.41
CA ASN A 38 13.15 -0.52 -4.48
C ASN A 38 13.30 0.06 -5.89
N LYS A 39 13.87 1.25 -6.05
CA LYS A 39 14.01 1.97 -7.33
C LYS A 39 14.65 1.14 -8.45
N LEU A 40 15.59 0.26 -8.11
CA LEU A 40 16.27 -0.59 -9.09
C LEU A 40 15.51 -1.88 -9.41
N ASN A 41 14.59 -2.29 -8.52
CA ASN A 41 13.88 -3.56 -8.61
C ASN A 41 12.50 -3.42 -9.24
N CYS A 42 11.87 -2.26 -9.07
CA CYS A 42 10.48 -2.02 -9.44
C CYS A 42 10.35 -0.96 -10.53
N LYS A 43 9.29 -1.11 -11.31
CA LYS A 43 8.81 -0.14 -12.30
C LYS A 43 7.33 0.06 -12.12
N ILE A 44 6.81 1.16 -12.63
CA ILE A 44 5.37 1.36 -12.74
C ILE A 44 4.93 1.31 -14.20
N ILE A 45 3.72 0.82 -14.42
CA ILE A 45 3.06 0.86 -15.73
C ILE A 45 1.86 1.78 -15.59
N CYS A 46 1.85 2.85 -16.35
CA CYS A 46 0.74 3.79 -16.45
C CYS A 46 0.33 3.95 -17.90
N GLN A 47 -0.95 3.68 -18.22
CA GLN A 47 -1.49 3.75 -19.59
C GLN A 47 -0.64 2.96 -20.61
N GLY A 48 -0.18 1.77 -20.23
CA GLY A 48 0.64 0.89 -21.08
C GLY A 48 2.10 1.33 -21.23
N LYS A 49 2.52 2.44 -20.63
CA LYS A 49 3.92 2.90 -20.61
C LYS A 49 4.61 2.49 -19.34
N GLU A 50 5.80 1.90 -19.45
CA GLU A 50 6.65 1.58 -18.33
C GLU A 50 7.46 2.82 -17.93
N LEU A 51 7.43 3.16 -16.65
CA LEU A 51 8.10 4.30 -16.02
C LEU A 51 8.97 3.84 -14.87
N GLU A 52 9.93 4.65 -14.46
CA GLU A 52 10.69 4.44 -13.23
C GLU A 52 9.76 4.43 -12.01
N LEU A 53 10.19 3.79 -10.93
CA LEU A 53 9.51 3.89 -9.64
C LEU A 53 9.69 5.30 -9.08
N ILE A 54 8.59 6.02 -8.87
CA ILE A 54 8.55 7.43 -8.42
C ILE A 54 7.52 7.60 -7.31
N GLU A 55 7.73 8.60 -6.45
CA GLU A 55 6.78 8.92 -5.37
C GLU A 55 5.51 9.59 -5.87
N TYR A 56 5.63 10.51 -6.82
CA TYR A 56 4.54 11.35 -7.32
C TYR A 56 4.44 11.25 -8.84
N ILE A 57 3.21 11.27 -9.36
CA ILE A 57 2.94 11.32 -10.80
C ILE A 57 2.10 12.55 -11.13
N ASP A 58 2.54 13.35 -12.13
CA ASP A 58 1.73 14.45 -12.68
C ASP A 58 0.60 13.88 -13.53
N ILE A 59 -0.63 14.24 -13.17
CA ILE A 59 -1.85 13.74 -13.83
C ILE A 59 -2.43 14.69 -14.86
N LYS A 60 -1.77 15.83 -15.16
CA LYS A 60 -2.31 16.84 -16.11
C LYS A 60 -2.62 16.25 -17.48
N ASN A 61 -1.79 15.32 -17.95
CA ASN A 61 -1.91 14.68 -19.26
C ASN A 61 -2.24 13.18 -19.17
N ILE A 62 -2.77 12.72 -18.04
CA ILE A 62 -3.16 11.32 -17.83
C ILE A 62 -4.67 11.22 -17.95
N GLU A 63 -5.15 10.32 -18.81
CA GLU A 63 -6.56 9.96 -18.86
C GLU A 63 -6.93 9.11 -17.66
N LEU A 64 -7.90 9.59 -16.90
CA LEU A 64 -8.47 8.83 -15.80
C LEU A 64 -9.50 7.84 -16.35
N ASN A 65 -9.70 6.72 -15.65
CA ASN A 65 -10.72 5.75 -16.01
C ASN A 65 -12.15 6.35 -15.87
N LYS A 66 -13.18 5.58 -16.28
CA LYS A 66 -14.58 6.00 -16.20
C LYS A 66 -15.05 6.43 -14.81
N ASN A 67 -14.38 5.98 -13.76
CA ASN A 67 -14.65 6.34 -12.37
C ASN A 67 -13.81 7.55 -11.90
N LYS A 68 -13.13 8.25 -12.82
CA LYS A 68 -12.21 9.36 -12.54
C LYS A 68 -11.06 8.95 -11.60
N ALA A 69 -10.65 7.69 -11.65
CA ALA A 69 -9.55 7.14 -10.89
C ALA A 69 -8.33 6.90 -11.78
N LEU A 70 -7.14 7.03 -11.20
CA LEU A 70 -5.88 6.65 -11.81
C LEU A 70 -5.62 5.18 -11.50
N GLU A 71 -5.41 4.38 -12.53
CA GLU A 71 -4.95 3.00 -12.41
C GLU A 71 -3.49 2.90 -12.84
N ILE A 72 -2.67 2.31 -12.00
CA ILE A 72 -1.29 1.96 -12.31
C ILE A 72 -1.03 0.51 -11.94
N LYS A 73 0.05 -0.07 -12.49
CA LYS A 73 0.58 -1.34 -12.03
C LYS A 73 1.98 -1.15 -11.49
N LEU A 74 2.27 -1.80 -10.38
CA LEU A 74 3.63 -1.94 -9.85
C LEU A 74 4.17 -3.30 -10.28
N LYS A 75 5.29 -3.28 -11.01
CA LYS A 75 5.97 -4.46 -11.56
C LYS A 75 7.28 -4.72 -10.81
N GLY A 76 7.72 -5.97 -10.75
CA GLY A 76 8.98 -6.37 -10.10
C GLY A 76 8.79 -6.75 -8.63
N ILE A 77 7.57 -7.06 -8.20
CA ILE A 77 7.21 -7.34 -6.81
C ILE A 77 7.97 -8.56 -6.26
N LYS A 78 8.23 -9.57 -7.08
CA LYS A 78 8.96 -10.77 -6.67
C LYS A 78 10.37 -10.52 -6.15
N LYS A 79 10.94 -9.35 -6.47
CA LYS A 79 12.29 -8.95 -6.05
C LYS A 79 12.30 -8.15 -4.75
N ILE A 80 11.13 -7.80 -4.24
CA ILE A 80 10.99 -6.99 -3.03
C ILE A 80 11.20 -7.89 -1.82
N THR A 81 12.05 -7.44 -0.90
CA THR A 81 12.22 -8.01 0.44
C THR A 81 11.82 -7.03 1.53
N ASN A 82 11.72 -5.75 1.20
CA ASN A 82 11.36 -4.68 2.12
C ASN A 82 10.19 -3.87 1.54
N MET A 83 9.01 -4.01 2.15
CA MET A 83 7.78 -3.28 1.81
C MET A 83 7.51 -2.10 2.74
N SER A 84 8.49 -1.71 3.59
CA SER A 84 8.25 -0.61 4.52
C SER A 84 7.83 0.65 3.78
N GLY A 85 6.74 1.25 4.28
CA GLY A 85 6.20 2.50 3.77
C GLY A 85 5.71 2.48 2.33
N ILE A 86 5.44 1.31 1.70
CA ILE A 86 5.06 1.27 0.28
C ILE A 86 3.95 2.26 -0.06
N PHE A 87 2.91 2.36 0.79
CA PHE A 87 1.81 3.31 0.61
C PHE A 87 1.76 4.38 1.71
N CYS A 88 2.82 4.52 2.51
CA CYS A 88 2.84 5.48 3.60
C CYS A 88 2.57 6.90 3.11
N LYS A 89 1.58 7.55 3.75
CA LYS A 89 1.15 8.91 3.38
C LYS A 89 0.67 9.02 1.93
N CYS A 90 -0.08 8.02 1.47
CA CYS A 90 -0.75 8.03 0.16
C CYS A 90 -2.26 8.26 0.34
N PRO A 91 -2.71 9.50 0.60
CA PRO A 91 -4.09 9.80 0.93
C PRO A 91 -5.07 9.51 -0.21
N SER A 92 -4.59 9.49 -1.44
CA SER A 92 -5.39 9.18 -2.64
C SER A 92 -5.49 7.69 -2.95
N LEU A 93 -4.79 6.81 -2.22
CA LEU A 93 -4.90 5.36 -2.43
C LEU A 93 -6.34 4.90 -2.17
N LEU A 94 -6.98 4.32 -3.19
CA LEU A 94 -8.39 3.94 -3.14
C LEU A 94 -8.59 2.44 -2.95
N SER A 95 -7.85 1.61 -3.71
CA SER A 95 -7.95 0.15 -3.61
C SER A 95 -6.74 -0.58 -4.18
N LEU A 96 -6.58 -1.83 -3.74
CA LEU A 96 -5.48 -2.73 -4.05
C LEU A 96 -6.06 -4.12 -4.40
N PRO A 97 -6.70 -4.29 -5.57
CA PRO A 97 -7.46 -5.50 -5.87
C PRO A 97 -6.64 -6.79 -5.86
N ASP A 98 -5.35 -6.70 -6.14
CA ASP A 98 -4.47 -7.86 -6.30
C ASP A 98 -3.49 -8.07 -5.13
N ILE A 99 -3.58 -7.25 -4.06
CA ILE A 99 -2.59 -7.29 -2.97
C ILE A 99 -2.54 -8.65 -2.25
N ASN A 100 -3.64 -9.38 -2.26
CA ASN A 100 -3.74 -10.72 -1.68
C ASN A 100 -3.05 -11.81 -2.52
N GLN A 101 -2.62 -11.50 -3.75
CA GLN A 101 -2.00 -12.45 -4.66
C GLN A 101 -0.47 -12.38 -4.67
N ILE A 102 0.10 -11.44 -3.91
CA ILE A 102 1.55 -11.32 -3.79
C ILE A 102 2.13 -12.45 -2.94
N ASP A 103 3.31 -12.89 -3.32
CA ASP A 103 4.10 -13.81 -2.49
C ASP A 103 4.90 -13.00 -1.47
N THR A 104 4.49 -13.09 -0.20
CA THR A 104 5.14 -12.37 0.89
C THR A 104 6.24 -13.18 1.60
N SER A 105 6.53 -14.40 1.13
CA SER A 105 7.49 -15.29 1.78
C SER A 105 8.92 -14.75 1.90
N ASN A 106 9.30 -13.82 1.01
CA ASN A 106 10.62 -13.18 1.05
C ASN A 106 10.62 -11.81 1.76
N ILE A 107 9.46 -11.34 2.24
CA ILE A 107 9.35 -10.03 2.88
C ILE A 107 9.85 -10.13 4.32
N THR A 108 10.71 -9.17 4.70
CA THR A 108 11.28 -9.08 6.05
C THR A 108 10.74 -7.89 6.83
N ASN A 109 10.22 -6.87 6.15
CA ASN A 109 9.79 -5.63 6.77
C ASN A 109 8.54 -5.06 6.07
N MET A 110 7.46 -4.88 6.86
CA MET A 110 6.19 -4.27 6.43
C MET A 110 5.83 -3.03 7.27
N LYS A 111 6.84 -2.43 7.93
CA LYS A 111 6.64 -1.21 8.73
C LYS A 111 5.89 -0.13 7.94
N ASP A 112 4.93 0.54 8.57
CA ASP A 112 4.18 1.69 8.04
C ASP A 112 3.55 1.45 6.63
N MET A 113 3.33 0.20 6.22
CA MET A 113 2.96 -0.15 4.86
C MET A 113 1.73 0.61 4.35
N PHE A 114 0.72 0.79 5.21
CA PHE A 114 -0.53 1.49 4.89
C PHE A 114 -0.76 2.74 5.76
N SER A 115 0.24 3.17 6.51
CA SER A 115 0.08 4.31 7.42
C SER A 115 -0.39 5.57 6.66
N GLU A 116 -1.39 6.26 7.22
CA GLU A 116 -1.97 7.50 6.66
C GLU A 116 -2.59 7.33 5.25
N CYS A 117 -3.12 6.14 4.91
CA CYS A 117 -3.89 5.90 3.68
C CYS A 117 -5.36 6.28 3.88
N THR A 118 -5.65 7.57 4.00
CA THR A 118 -6.97 8.08 4.44
C THR A 118 -8.14 7.84 3.48
N SER A 119 -7.90 7.40 2.25
CA SER A 119 -8.97 7.02 1.29
C SER A 119 -9.18 5.53 1.11
N LEU A 120 -8.32 4.71 1.71
CA LEU A 120 -8.43 3.26 1.63
C LEU A 120 -9.45 2.77 2.67
N ILE A 121 -10.67 2.52 2.23
CA ILE A 121 -11.80 2.17 3.12
C ILE A 121 -11.91 0.69 3.47
N SER A 122 -11.21 -0.16 2.72
CA SER A 122 -11.17 -1.61 2.95
C SER A 122 -9.89 -2.21 2.37
N LEU A 123 -9.44 -3.28 2.97
CA LEU A 123 -8.39 -4.14 2.44
C LEU A 123 -9.02 -5.45 1.94
N PRO A 124 -8.50 -6.05 0.85
CA PRO A 124 -8.86 -7.42 0.49
C PRO A 124 -8.39 -8.41 1.56
N ASP A 125 -8.87 -9.65 1.47
CA ASP A 125 -8.42 -10.73 2.35
C ASP A 125 -6.91 -10.94 2.21
N ILE A 126 -6.17 -10.76 3.30
CA ILE A 126 -4.72 -10.95 3.38
C ILE A 126 -4.33 -12.14 4.26
N SER A 127 -5.30 -13.01 4.60
CA SER A 127 -5.08 -14.17 5.47
C SER A 127 -4.07 -15.19 4.91
N ASN A 128 -3.76 -15.10 3.62
CA ASN A 128 -2.78 -15.94 2.93
C ASN A 128 -1.34 -15.36 2.94
N TRP A 129 -1.13 -14.19 3.51
CA TRP A 129 0.21 -13.64 3.61
C TRP A 129 1.09 -14.53 4.50
N ASN A 130 2.28 -14.80 4.02
CA ASN A 130 3.31 -15.53 4.78
C ASN A 130 4.20 -14.52 5.51
N LEU A 131 4.11 -14.47 6.83
CA LEU A 131 4.92 -13.59 7.67
C LEU A 131 6.13 -14.28 8.31
N SER A 132 6.47 -15.51 7.90
CA SER A 132 7.54 -16.30 8.52
C SER A 132 8.93 -15.64 8.51
N ASN A 133 9.18 -14.69 7.61
CA ASN A 133 10.40 -13.91 7.54
C ASN A 133 10.21 -12.45 7.97
N VAL A 134 8.99 -12.05 8.36
CA VAL A 134 8.68 -10.67 8.71
C VAL A 134 9.02 -10.42 10.17
N THR A 135 9.91 -9.47 10.43
CA THR A 135 10.30 -9.07 11.80
C THR A 135 9.64 -7.77 12.24
N ARG A 136 9.11 -6.97 11.32
CA ARG A 136 8.53 -5.65 11.60
C ARG A 136 7.22 -5.42 10.89
N ILE A 137 6.19 -5.11 11.69
CA ILE A 137 4.87 -4.65 11.25
C ILE A 137 4.43 -3.39 12.03
N ASP A 138 5.38 -2.69 12.65
CA ASP A 138 5.11 -1.46 13.39
C ASP A 138 4.43 -0.43 12.47
N GLY A 139 3.37 0.20 12.96
CA GLY A 139 2.58 1.18 12.21
C GLY A 139 1.85 0.66 10.97
N LEU A 140 1.77 -0.66 10.74
CA LEU A 140 1.23 -1.26 9.48
C LEU A 140 -0.14 -0.69 9.10
N PHE A 141 -1.02 -0.48 10.09
CA PHE A 141 -2.37 0.07 9.94
C PHE A 141 -2.55 1.34 10.77
N ALA A 142 -1.50 2.14 10.97
CA ALA A 142 -1.58 3.37 11.76
C ALA A 142 -2.28 4.50 10.99
N CYS A 143 -2.97 5.37 11.71
CA CYS A 143 -3.64 6.56 11.17
C CYS A 143 -4.63 6.23 10.04
N PHE A 144 -5.40 5.17 10.23
CA PHE A 144 -6.39 4.70 9.26
C PHE A 144 -7.77 5.29 9.61
N ASP A 145 -8.00 6.54 9.21
CA ASP A 145 -9.23 7.27 9.54
C ASP A 145 -10.46 6.84 8.72
N SER A 146 -10.29 5.94 7.74
CA SER A 146 -11.38 5.51 6.85
C SER A 146 -11.71 4.03 6.96
N LEU A 147 -10.91 3.24 7.68
CA LEU A 147 -11.07 1.80 7.77
C LEU A 147 -12.04 1.43 8.89
N LEU A 148 -13.19 0.88 8.53
CA LEU A 148 -14.22 0.46 9.48
C LEU A 148 -13.97 -0.93 10.07
N SER A 149 -13.30 -1.79 9.30
CA SER A 149 -12.96 -3.16 9.70
C SER A 149 -11.71 -3.65 8.99
N LEU A 150 -10.96 -4.49 9.66
CA LEU A 150 -9.85 -5.23 9.06
C LEU A 150 -10.37 -6.53 8.43
N PRO A 151 -9.68 -7.05 7.40
CA PRO A 151 -9.87 -8.44 7.01
C PRO A 151 -9.51 -9.38 8.17
N ASP A 152 -9.91 -10.65 8.09
CA ASP A 152 -9.49 -11.65 9.07
C ASP A 152 -7.97 -11.86 9.01
N ILE A 153 -7.27 -11.37 10.03
CA ILE A 153 -5.82 -11.50 10.17
C ILE A 153 -5.42 -12.52 11.25
N SER A 154 -6.39 -13.21 11.87
CA SER A 154 -6.16 -14.21 12.93
C SER A 154 -5.33 -15.41 12.48
N LYS A 155 -5.21 -15.63 11.17
CA LYS A 155 -4.43 -16.72 10.58
C LYS A 155 -2.98 -16.33 10.25
N LEU A 156 -2.62 -15.05 10.43
CA LEU A 156 -1.25 -14.61 10.17
C LEU A 156 -0.34 -15.10 11.29
N ASP A 157 0.68 -15.86 10.93
CA ASP A 157 1.71 -16.32 11.87
C ASP A 157 2.65 -15.17 12.21
N THR A 158 2.45 -14.55 13.36
CA THR A 158 3.24 -13.43 13.86
C THR A 158 4.41 -13.86 14.76
N SER A 159 4.71 -15.15 14.86
CA SER A 159 5.71 -15.70 15.81
C SER A 159 7.13 -15.15 15.63
N ASN A 160 7.48 -14.70 14.44
CA ASN A 160 8.79 -14.09 14.15
C ASN A 160 8.78 -12.55 14.19
N VAL A 161 7.63 -11.94 14.46
CA VAL A 161 7.51 -10.48 14.51
C VAL A 161 8.10 -9.95 15.81
N GLU A 162 9.11 -9.11 15.69
CA GLU A 162 9.83 -8.51 16.83
C GLU A 162 9.27 -7.13 17.20
N ASN A 163 8.64 -6.42 16.27
CA ASN A 163 8.12 -5.08 16.49
C ASN A 163 6.71 -4.91 15.89
N MET A 164 5.75 -4.68 16.78
CA MET A 164 4.33 -4.38 16.47
C MET A 164 3.88 -3.03 17.04
N LYS A 165 4.81 -2.15 17.42
CA LYS A 165 4.46 -0.85 18.00
C LYS A 165 3.53 -0.09 17.07
N GLU A 166 2.55 0.61 17.65
CA GLU A 166 1.69 1.51 16.90
C GLU A 166 0.88 0.84 15.76
N LEU A 167 0.73 -0.51 15.78
CA LEU A 167 0.09 -1.27 14.71
C LEU A 167 -1.25 -0.68 14.26
N PHE A 168 -2.05 -0.19 15.21
CA PHE A 168 -3.35 0.43 14.99
C PHE A 168 -3.43 1.85 15.58
N TYR A 169 -2.29 2.51 15.74
CA TYR A 169 -2.25 3.85 16.33
C TYR A 169 -3.15 4.81 15.56
N GLN A 170 -3.99 5.58 16.26
CA GLN A 170 -4.93 6.54 15.69
C GLN A 170 -5.90 5.99 14.61
N SER A 171 -6.17 4.68 14.60
CA SER A 171 -7.18 4.09 13.70
C SER A 171 -8.56 4.11 14.36
N SER A 172 -9.10 5.32 14.51
CA SER A 172 -10.24 5.64 15.40
C SER A 172 -11.58 5.06 14.96
N LEU A 173 -11.74 4.65 13.71
CA LEU A 173 -12.98 4.09 13.18
C LEU A 173 -13.03 2.56 13.25
N LEU A 174 -11.96 1.89 13.66
CA LEU A 174 -11.99 0.45 13.89
C LEU A 174 -12.90 0.13 15.08
N THR A 175 -13.95 -0.63 14.84
CA THR A 175 -14.93 -1.02 15.87
C THR A 175 -14.54 -2.26 16.66
N SER A 176 -13.62 -3.06 16.12
CA SER A 176 -13.06 -4.25 16.75
C SER A 176 -11.65 -4.50 16.23
N LEU A 177 -10.82 -5.09 17.08
CA LEU A 177 -9.52 -5.60 16.67
C LEU A 177 -9.63 -7.13 16.51
N PRO A 178 -9.03 -7.70 15.47
CA PRO A 178 -8.94 -9.15 15.33
C PRO A 178 -7.94 -9.73 16.36
N ASP A 179 -8.06 -11.01 16.64
CA ASP A 179 -7.04 -11.77 17.35
C ASP A 179 -5.81 -11.92 16.45
N ILE A 180 -4.61 -11.67 17.01
CA ILE A 180 -3.30 -11.77 16.33
C ILE A 180 -2.26 -12.43 17.20
#